data_2a18510d79e13757621d6efee2912ce0
#
_entry.id   2a18510d79e13757621d6efee2912ce0
#
_cell.length_a   1.000
_cell.length_b   1.000
_cell.length_c   1.000
_cell.angle_alpha   90.00
_cell.angle_beta   90.00
_cell.angle_gamma   90.00
#
_symmetry.space_group_name_H-M   'P 1'
#
loop_
_entity.id
_entity.type
_entity.pdbx_description
1 polymer ?
#
loop_
_entity_poly.entity_id
_entity_poly.type
_entity_poly.pdbx_seq_one_letter_code
_entity_poly.pdbx_strand_id
1 'polypeptide(L)'
;MRVVLISGGNIQSGSALAFLQRERVDKIIAVDRGLGFCHCHKITPDAVVGDFDSVDDQVMQSYLGRPDVAVRRLCPQKDDSDTQSAFHLAVEMGASQITILGGIGSRLDHVLANLELLSYGLTLGIRSCMVDAQNLIWASEGPRVVLKRKEQWGKYVSMFALGGPVEGLTLEGFLYPLEDHCLTSRDCGLTVSNEILAEEAVITFRKGCLLLVMSKD
;
A
#
# COMPACT_ATOMS: atom_id res chain seq x y z
N MET A 1 4.51 12.55 -9.49
CA MET A 1 5.67 11.66 -9.27
C MET A 1 5.20 10.37 -8.61
N ARG A 2 5.78 9.22 -9.00
CA ARG A 2 5.47 7.90 -8.43
C ARG A 2 6.61 7.47 -7.51
N VAL A 3 6.30 7.27 -6.23
CA VAL A 3 7.29 6.89 -5.22
C VAL A 3 6.98 5.48 -4.72
N VAL A 4 8.01 4.65 -4.57
CA VAL A 4 7.90 3.33 -3.94
C VAL A 4 8.58 3.38 -2.58
N LEU A 5 7.85 3.02 -1.53
CA LEU A 5 8.39 2.77 -0.20
C LEU A 5 8.69 1.27 -0.09
N ILE A 6 9.92 0.93 0.25
CA ILE A 6 10.33 -0.46 0.53
C ILE A 6 10.44 -0.59 2.03
N SER A 7 9.38 -1.09 2.67
CA SER A 7 9.24 -1.21 4.12
C SER A 7 9.78 -2.55 4.66
N GLY A 8 9.87 -2.68 5.97
CA GLY A 8 10.55 -3.80 6.65
C GLY A 8 9.74 -5.09 6.82
N GLY A 9 8.53 -5.19 6.26
CA GLY A 9 7.70 -6.40 6.33
C GLY A 9 8.16 -7.51 5.39
N ASN A 10 7.27 -8.46 5.10
CA ASN A 10 7.59 -9.58 4.22
C ASN A 10 7.66 -9.12 2.76
N ILE A 11 8.81 -9.33 2.12
CA ILE A 11 9.01 -9.02 0.71
C ILE A 11 9.43 -10.30 -0.02
N GLN A 12 8.56 -10.79 -0.91
CA GLN A 12 8.95 -11.85 -1.84
C GLN A 12 9.73 -11.22 -3.00
N SER A 13 11.02 -11.51 -3.08
CA SER A 13 11.94 -10.88 -4.03
C SER A 13 11.46 -10.95 -5.48
N GLY A 14 10.97 -12.11 -5.92
CA GLY A 14 10.52 -12.29 -7.31
C GLY A 14 9.38 -11.34 -7.69
N SER A 15 8.34 -11.23 -6.86
CA SER A 15 7.20 -10.36 -7.12
C SER A 15 7.54 -8.88 -6.99
N ALA A 16 8.35 -8.52 -5.98
CA ALA A 16 8.75 -7.13 -5.76
C ALA A 16 9.65 -6.62 -6.91
N LEU A 17 10.62 -7.42 -7.36
CA LEU A 17 11.47 -7.06 -8.49
C LEU A 17 10.68 -6.99 -9.80
N ALA A 18 9.75 -7.93 -10.04
CA ALA A 18 8.88 -7.88 -11.21
C ALA A 18 7.99 -6.62 -11.20
N PHE A 19 7.48 -6.22 -10.02
CA PHE A 19 6.74 -4.97 -9.86
C PHE A 19 7.61 -3.76 -10.22
N LEU A 20 8.81 -3.65 -9.65
CA LEU A 20 9.72 -2.52 -9.89
C LEU A 20 10.19 -2.43 -11.36
N GLN A 21 10.26 -3.56 -12.08
CA GLN A 21 10.60 -3.59 -13.50
C GLN A 21 9.43 -3.20 -14.41
N ARG A 22 8.20 -3.59 -14.02
CA ARG A 22 7.00 -3.35 -14.83
C ARG A 22 6.45 -1.95 -14.66
N GLU A 23 6.47 -1.44 -13.43
CA GLU A 23 5.86 -0.14 -13.13
C GLU A 23 6.88 1.00 -13.29
N ARG A 24 6.38 2.14 -13.73
CA ARG A 24 7.18 3.36 -13.72
C ARG A 24 7.40 3.81 -12.27
N VAL A 25 8.64 3.85 -11.84
CA VAL A 25 9.07 4.32 -10.52
C VAL A 25 9.96 5.54 -10.72
N ASP A 26 9.59 6.67 -10.14
CA ASP A 26 10.38 7.90 -10.22
C ASP A 26 11.36 8.01 -9.05
N LYS A 27 10.98 7.51 -7.85
CA LYS A 27 11.80 7.51 -6.62
C LYS A 27 11.55 6.26 -5.77
N ILE A 28 12.58 5.82 -5.07
CA ILE A 28 12.53 4.73 -4.10
C ILE A 28 12.99 5.25 -2.74
N ILE A 29 12.21 4.99 -1.70
CA ILE A 29 12.56 5.25 -0.31
C ILE A 29 12.64 3.91 0.42
N ALA A 30 13.80 3.57 0.94
CA ALA A 30 14.00 2.40 1.79
C ALA A 30 13.68 2.75 3.26
N VAL A 31 12.90 1.89 3.92
CA VAL A 31 12.45 2.10 5.30
C VAL A 31 12.98 0.96 6.16
N ASP A 32 13.84 1.29 7.12
CA ASP A 32 14.44 0.32 8.05
C ASP A 32 14.97 -0.94 7.34
N ARG A 33 14.44 -2.12 7.71
CA ARG A 33 14.83 -3.43 7.15
C ARG A 33 14.63 -3.51 5.63
N GLY A 34 13.80 -2.64 5.04
CA GLY A 34 13.65 -2.51 3.59
C GLY A 34 14.96 -2.11 2.90
N LEU A 35 15.90 -1.47 3.62
CA LEU A 35 17.24 -1.18 3.11
C LEU A 35 18.03 -2.47 2.82
N GLY A 36 17.86 -3.52 3.63
CA GLY A 36 18.45 -4.82 3.39
C GLY A 36 18.00 -5.45 2.05
N PHE A 37 16.70 -5.32 1.72
CA PHE A 37 16.19 -5.74 0.41
C PHE A 37 16.86 -4.95 -0.73
N CYS A 38 16.94 -3.63 -0.61
CA CYS A 38 17.64 -2.79 -1.60
C CYS A 38 19.09 -3.23 -1.78
N HIS A 39 19.81 -3.45 -0.69
CA HIS A 39 21.20 -3.87 -0.70
C HIS A 39 21.40 -5.22 -1.39
N CYS A 40 20.63 -6.25 -1.01
CA CYS A 40 20.70 -7.59 -1.60
C CYS A 40 20.42 -7.59 -3.11
N HIS A 41 19.55 -6.70 -3.58
CA HIS A 41 19.15 -6.65 -4.99
C HIS A 41 19.84 -5.53 -5.79
N LYS A 42 20.84 -4.86 -5.20
CA LYS A 42 21.62 -3.78 -5.84
C LYS A 42 20.73 -2.62 -6.32
N ILE A 43 19.67 -2.34 -5.58
CA ILE A 43 18.78 -1.21 -5.80
C ILE A 43 19.35 -0.02 -5.00
N THR A 44 19.64 1.09 -5.66
CA THR A 44 20.01 2.32 -4.96
C THR A 44 18.75 3.10 -4.65
N PRO A 45 18.34 3.25 -3.37
CA PRO A 45 17.22 4.10 -3.00
C PRO A 45 17.62 5.57 -3.10
N ASP A 46 16.67 6.46 -3.38
CA ASP A 46 16.87 7.92 -3.34
C ASP A 46 16.95 8.45 -1.91
N ALA A 47 16.26 7.77 -0.99
CA ALA A 47 16.34 8.08 0.43
C ALA A 47 16.25 6.81 1.30
N VAL A 48 16.81 6.91 2.50
CA VAL A 48 16.70 5.90 3.55
C VAL A 48 16.13 6.56 4.79
N VAL A 49 15.08 5.97 5.37
CA VAL A 49 14.33 6.49 6.53
C VAL A 49 14.23 5.42 7.60
N GLY A 50 14.53 5.74 8.85
CA GLY A 50 14.38 4.84 10.00
C GLY A 50 15.25 5.24 11.18
N ASP A 51 15.11 4.50 12.28
CA ASP A 51 16.06 4.59 13.41
C ASP A 51 17.26 3.66 13.21
N PHE A 52 17.10 2.67 12.30
CA PHE A 52 18.11 1.70 11.85
C PHE A 52 18.56 0.70 12.92
N ASP A 53 17.79 0.52 13.99
CA ASP A 53 18.07 -0.45 15.04
C ASP A 53 18.02 -1.90 14.56
N SER A 54 17.25 -2.14 13.50
CA SER A 54 17.02 -3.44 12.88
C SER A 54 17.75 -3.66 11.55
N VAL A 55 18.61 -2.72 11.14
CA VAL A 55 19.42 -2.79 9.92
C VAL A 55 20.82 -3.28 10.26
N ASP A 56 21.38 -4.17 9.44
CA ASP A 56 22.77 -4.60 9.57
C ASP A 56 23.73 -3.41 9.43
N ASP A 57 24.67 -3.28 10.37
CA ASP A 57 25.61 -2.16 10.43
C ASP A 57 26.43 -2.03 9.14
N GLN A 58 26.86 -3.13 8.51
CA GLN A 58 27.66 -3.10 7.28
C GLN A 58 26.81 -2.60 6.12
N VAL A 59 25.53 -3.01 6.07
CA VAL A 59 24.58 -2.51 5.08
C VAL A 59 24.40 -1.00 5.27
N MET A 60 24.14 -0.55 6.50
CA MET A 60 23.94 0.88 6.76
C MET A 60 25.19 1.71 6.41
N GLN A 61 26.39 1.25 6.78
CA GLN A 61 27.65 1.92 6.46
C GLN A 61 27.84 2.09 4.94
N SER A 62 27.36 1.15 4.13
CA SER A 62 27.46 1.24 2.66
C SER A 62 26.64 2.38 2.02
N TYR A 63 25.70 2.94 2.78
CA TYR A 63 24.85 4.06 2.32
C TYR A 63 25.19 5.39 3.00
N LEU A 64 25.83 5.37 4.17
CA LEU A 64 26.25 6.58 4.87
C LEU A 64 27.29 7.36 4.03
N GLY A 65 27.05 8.66 3.85
CA GLY A 65 27.95 9.53 3.12
C GLY A 65 27.86 9.44 1.60
N ARG A 66 26.98 8.60 1.05
CA ARG A 66 26.71 8.58 -0.40
C ARG A 66 25.99 9.86 -0.82
N PRO A 67 26.50 10.60 -1.82
CA PRO A 67 25.89 11.85 -2.27
C PRO A 67 24.57 11.67 -3.04
N ASP A 68 24.32 10.44 -3.52
CA ASP A 68 23.13 10.05 -4.29
C ASP A 68 22.00 9.49 -3.41
N VAL A 69 22.21 9.34 -2.09
CA VAL A 69 21.24 8.78 -1.15
C VAL A 69 21.02 9.73 0.03
N ALA A 70 19.81 10.24 0.19
CA ALA A 70 19.45 11.03 1.37
C ALA A 70 19.20 10.10 2.57
N VAL A 71 19.86 10.34 3.70
CA VAL A 71 19.63 9.55 4.93
C VAL A 71 18.89 10.40 5.94
N ARG A 72 17.67 9.99 6.31
CA ARG A 72 16.83 10.61 7.34
C ARG A 72 16.74 9.68 8.54
N ARG A 73 17.63 9.91 9.51
CA ARG A 73 17.57 9.16 10.77
C ARG A 73 16.45 9.69 11.65
N LEU A 74 15.64 8.78 12.16
CA LEU A 74 14.49 9.11 13.01
C LEU A 74 14.84 8.85 14.48
N CYS A 75 14.21 9.62 15.37
CA CYS A 75 14.27 9.34 16.81
C CYS A 75 13.37 8.13 17.11
N PRO A 76 13.83 7.13 17.90
CA PRO A 76 12.98 6.01 18.32
C PRO A 76 11.74 6.45 19.10
N GLN A 77 11.83 7.56 19.84
CA GLN A 77 10.72 8.16 20.60
C GLN A 77 10.00 9.20 19.72
N LYS A 78 9.13 8.73 18.84
CA LYS A 78 8.29 9.55 17.97
C LYS A 78 6.88 8.98 17.90
N ASP A 79 5.92 9.80 17.49
CA ASP A 79 4.52 9.40 17.37
C ASP A 79 4.26 8.61 16.07
N ASP A 80 5.05 8.85 15.01
CA ASP A 80 4.90 8.22 13.70
C ASP A 80 5.64 6.87 13.61
N SER A 81 5.08 5.91 12.88
CA SER A 81 5.82 4.74 12.41
C SER A 81 6.85 5.14 11.35
N ASP A 82 7.88 4.30 11.13
CA ASP A 82 8.91 4.59 10.10
C ASP A 82 8.31 4.64 8.70
N THR A 83 7.33 3.76 8.39
CA THR A 83 6.59 3.78 7.11
C THR A 83 5.79 5.08 6.96
N GLN A 84 5.16 5.58 8.03
CA GLN A 84 4.45 6.86 8.01
C GLN A 84 5.40 8.04 7.80
N SER A 85 6.54 8.06 8.49
CA SER A 85 7.57 9.08 8.29
C SER A 85 8.13 9.08 6.86
N ALA A 86 8.30 7.89 6.26
CA ALA A 86 8.71 7.76 4.85
C ALA A 86 7.59 8.19 3.88
N PHE A 87 6.34 7.95 4.24
CA PHE A 87 5.18 8.44 3.48
C PHE A 87 5.15 9.96 3.45
N HIS A 88 5.35 10.63 4.60
CA HIS A 88 5.47 12.08 4.68
C HIS A 88 6.64 12.60 3.83
N LEU A 89 7.81 11.96 3.90
CA LEU A 89 8.93 12.32 3.04
C LEU A 89 8.58 12.20 1.55
N ALA A 90 7.88 11.14 1.14
CA ALA A 90 7.43 11.00 -0.24
C ALA A 90 6.50 12.14 -0.67
N VAL A 91 5.59 12.59 0.22
CA VAL A 91 4.73 13.76 -0.02
C VAL A 91 5.56 15.04 -0.12
N GLU A 92 6.52 15.26 0.78
CA GLU A 92 7.46 16.40 0.74
C GLU A 92 8.25 16.43 -0.59
N MET A 93 8.61 15.26 -1.13
CA MET A 93 9.26 15.12 -2.44
C MET A 93 8.33 15.38 -3.63
N GLY A 94 7.03 15.57 -3.42
CA GLY A 94 6.03 15.83 -4.47
C GLY A 94 5.42 14.57 -5.08
N ALA A 95 5.31 13.48 -4.30
CA ALA A 95 4.59 12.29 -4.74
C ALA A 95 3.12 12.60 -5.03
N SER A 96 2.59 12.03 -6.10
CA SER A 96 1.14 11.96 -6.39
C SER A 96 0.62 10.53 -6.33
N GLN A 97 1.55 9.56 -6.32
CA GLN A 97 1.25 8.14 -6.14
C GLN A 97 2.34 7.52 -5.25
N ILE A 98 1.92 6.74 -4.27
CA ILE A 98 2.82 6.02 -3.36
C ILE A 98 2.43 4.54 -3.36
N THR A 99 3.42 3.68 -3.63
CA THR A 99 3.26 2.23 -3.47
C THR A 99 4.12 1.75 -2.32
N ILE A 100 3.54 0.96 -1.42
CA ILE A 100 4.25 0.37 -0.28
C ILE A 100 4.48 -1.11 -0.58
N LEU A 101 5.73 -1.50 -0.76
CA LEU A 101 6.21 -2.89 -0.76
C LEU A 101 6.70 -3.24 0.64
N GLY A 102 6.42 -4.47 1.10
CA GLY A 102 6.77 -4.87 2.46
C GLY A 102 5.92 -4.18 3.54
N GLY A 103 4.76 -3.65 3.18
CA GLY A 103 3.79 -3.09 4.14
C GLY A 103 3.04 -4.15 4.94
N ILE A 104 3.09 -5.41 4.50
CA ILE A 104 2.48 -6.57 5.16
C ILE A 104 3.59 -7.40 5.79
N GLY A 105 3.46 -7.72 7.07
CA GLY A 105 4.45 -8.48 7.83
C GLY A 105 3.83 -9.28 8.96
N SER A 106 4.65 -9.86 9.82
CA SER A 106 4.20 -10.66 10.97
C SER A 106 3.55 -9.84 12.09
N ARG A 107 3.89 -8.54 12.19
CA ARG A 107 3.31 -7.63 13.18
C ARG A 107 2.02 -7.03 12.65
N LEU A 108 0.89 -7.48 13.16
CA LEU A 108 -0.45 -7.03 12.74
C LEU A 108 -0.70 -5.55 13.06
N ASP A 109 -0.14 -5.02 14.15
CA ASP A 109 -0.22 -3.60 14.51
C ASP A 109 0.36 -2.70 13.41
N HIS A 110 1.51 -3.06 12.83
CA HIS A 110 2.08 -2.34 11.68
C HIS A 110 1.25 -2.52 10.40
N VAL A 111 0.67 -3.71 10.17
CA VAL A 111 -0.22 -3.91 9.02
C VAL A 111 -1.44 -3.02 9.12
N LEU A 112 -2.09 -2.96 10.28
CA LEU A 112 -3.25 -2.09 10.53
C LEU A 112 -2.89 -0.62 10.35
N ALA A 113 -1.77 -0.16 10.92
CA ALA A 113 -1.31 1.22 10.74
C ALA A 113 -1.05 1.55 9.24
N ASN A 114 -0.46 0.62 8.49
CA ASN A 114 -0.23 0.82 7.06
C ASN A 114 -1.54 0.84 6.24
N LEU A 115 -2.58 0.09 6.65
CA LEU A 115 -3.92 0.17 6.03
C LEU A 115 -4.57 1.55 6.28
N GLU A 116 -4.49 2.06 7.52
CA GLU A 116 -4.98 3.41 7.86
C GLU A 116 -4.22 4.48 7.07
N LEU A 117 -2.91 4.28 6.82
CA LEU A 117 -2.11 5.21 6.02
C LEU A 117 -2.62 5.36 4.58
N LEU A 118 -3.29 4.33 4.01
CA LEU A 118 -3.92 4.43 2.70
C LEU A 118 -5.08 5.43 2.68
N SER A 119 -5.91 5.46 3.73
CA SER A 119 -6.98 6.44 3.84
C SER A 119 -6.45 7.84 4.16
N TYR A 120 -5.42 7.94 5.01
CA TYR A 120 -4.73 9.19 5.27
C TYR A 120 -4.16 9.81 3.99
N GLY A 121 -3.58 8.99 3.10
CA GLY A 121 -3.10 9.44 1.80
C GLY A 121 -4.17 10.13 0.95
N LEU A 122 -5.43 9.66 1.00
CA LEU A 122 -6.54 10.29 0.29
C LEU A 122 -6.80 11.72 0.78
N THR A 123 -6.69 11.97 2.09
CA THR A 123 -6.86 13.33 2.65
C THR A 123 -5.79 14.32 2.15
N LEU A 124 -4.64 13.81 1.73
CA LEU A 124 -3.54 14.57 1.14
C LEU A 124 -3.60 14.63 -0.40
N GLY A 125 -4.64 14.05 -1.02
CA GLY A 125 -4.76 13.94 -2.47
C GLY A 125 -3.77 12.93 -3.09
N ILE A 126 -3.21 12.02 -2.30
CA ILE A 126 -2.25 11.00 -2.74
C ILE A 126 -2.97 9.68 -3.00
N ARG A 127 -2.78 9.12 -4.18
CA ARG A 127 -3.19 7.74 -4.46
C ARG A 127 -2.13 6.78 -3.93
N SER A 128 -2.48 6.00 -2.94
CA SER A 128 -1.57 5.03 -2.34
C SER A 128 -2.10 3.61 -2.41
N CYS A 129 -1.19 2.65 -2.48
CA CYS A 129 -1.51 1.24 -2.42
C CYS A 129 -0.40 0.45 -1.72
N MET A 130 -0.76 -0.70 -1.18
CA MET A 130 0.16 -1.73 -0.72
C MET A 130 0.15 -2.89 -1.72
N VAL A 131 1.32 -3.41 -2.02
CA VAL A 131 1.48 -4.53 -2.98
C VAL A 131 2.40 -5.57 -2.39
N ASP A 132 1.98 -6.83 -2.45
CA ASP A 132 2.83 -8.00 -2.24
C ASP A 132 2.59 -9.07 -3.32
N ALA A 133 3.05 -10.30 -3.12
CA ALA A 133 2.88 -11.37 -4.10
C ALA A 133 1.42 -11.79 -4.29
N GLN A 134 0.62 -11.74 -3.22
CA GLN A 134 -0.77 -12.18 -3.20
C GLN A 134 -1.77 -11.04 -3.26
N ASN A 135 -1.40 -9.82 -2.83
CA ASN A 135 -2.35 -8.75 -2.55
C ASN A 135 -2.00 -7.45 -3.29
N LEU A 136 -3.03 -6.76 -3.75
CA LEU A 136 -3.03 -5.34 -4.08
C LEU A 136 -4.13 -4.69 -3.26
N ILE A 137 -3.75 -3.71 -2.41
CA ILE A 137 -4.65 -3.08 -1.42
C ILE A 137 -4.61 -1.57 -1.63
N TRP A 138 -5.77 -0.94 -1.71
CA TRP A 138 -5.89 0.52 -1.80
C TRP A 138 -7.18 1.00 -1.15
N ALA A 139 -7.25 2.28 -0.84
CA ALA A 139 -8.46 2.94 -0.34
C ALA A 139 -9.07 3.86 -1.41
N SER A 140 -10.38 4.08 -1.34
CA SER A 140 -11.12 4.99 -2.19
C SER A 140 -12.24 5.70 -1.43
N GLU A 141 -12.36 7.01 -1.61
CA GLU A 141 -13.48 7.84 -1.16
C GLU A 141 -14.33 8.34 -2.36
N GLY A 142 -13.92 7.97 -3.56
CA GLY A 142 -14.63 8.36 -4.78
C GLY A 142 -15.96 7.62 -4.94
N PRO A 143 -16.98 8.26 -5.49
CA PRO A 143 -18.32 7.70 -5.59
C PRO A 143 -18.40 6.49 -6.54
N ARG A 144 -17.35 6.27 -7.33
CA ARG A 144 -17.33 5.21 -8.34
C ARG A 144 -15.92 4.65 -8.57
N VAL A 145 -15.79 3.33 -8.50
CA VAL A 145 -14.59 2.56 -8.87
C VAL A 145 -14.95 1.59 -9.98
N VAL A 146 -14.16 1.54 -11.04
CA VAL A 146 -14.32 0.58 -12.15
C VAL A 146 -13.13 -0.36 -12.16
N LEU A 147 -13.41 -1.65 -12.15
CA LEU A 147 -12.42 -2.72 -12.17
C LEU A 147 -12.58 -3.52 -13.46
N LYS A 148 -11.52 -3.56 -14.28
CA LYS A 148 -11.52 -4.34 -15.51
C LYS A 148 -10.99 -5.73 -15.23
N ARG A 149 -11.74 -6.76 -15.63
CA ARG A 149 -11.37 -8.16 -15.41
C ARG A 149 -9.99 -8.52 -15.94
N LYS A 150 -9.60 -7.98 -17.10
CA LYS A 150 -8.28 -8.21 -17.71
C LYS A 150 -7.10 -7.55 -16.97
N GLU A 151 -7.39 -6.58 -16.09
CA GLU A 151 -6.39 -5.81 -15.34
C GLU A 151 -6.35 -6.22 -13.86
N GLN A 152 -7.15 -7.22 -13.45
CA GLN A 152 -7.20 -7.64 -12.06
C GLN A 152 -5.87 -8.24 -11.58
N TRP A 153 -5.46 -7.88 -10.35
CA TRP A 153 -4.24 -8.38 -9.70
C TRP A 153 -4.37 -9.84 -9.30
N GLY A 154 -5.52 -10.22 -8.77
CA GLY A 154 -5.87 -11.54 -8.30
C GLY A 154 -7.32 -11.87 -8.59
N LYS A 155 -7.70 -13.13 -8.36
CA LYS A 155 -9.05 -13.63 -8.62
C LYS A 155 -10.10 -12.96 -7.74
N TYR A 156 -9.77 -12.73 -6.47
CA TYR A 156 -10.71 -12.26 -5.45
C TYR A 156 -10.65 -10.76 -5.28
N VAL A 157 -11.81 -10.15 -5.06
CA VAL A 157 -11.98 -8.75 -4.70
C VAL A 157 -12.76 -8.67 -3.40
N SER A 158 -12.15 -8.14 -2.36
CA SER A 158 -12.78 -7.92 -1.06
C SER A 158 -12.87 -6.43 -0.77
N MET A 159 -13.90 -6.04 -0.03
CA MET A 159 -14.17 -4.66 0.32
C MET A 159 -14.46 -4.53 1.80
N PHE A 160 -13.94 -3.48 2.43
CA PHE A 160 -14.14 -3.19 3.85
C PHE A 160 -14.41 -1.71 4.05
N ALA A 161 -15.24 -1.40 5.04
CA ALA A 161 -15.42 -0.03 5.49
C ALA A 161 -14.21 0.38 6.34
N LEU A 162 -13.52 1.48 5.96
CA LEU A 162 -12.34 1.97 6.64
C LEU A 162 -12.65 3.31 7.33
N GLY A 163 -12.36 3.40 8.63
CA GLY A 163 -12.58 4.60 9.43
C GLY A 163 -14.05 4.95 9.74
N GLY A 164 -15.02 4.25 9.14
CA GLY A 164 -16.45 4.49 9.36
C GLY A 164 -17.32 3.77 8.33
N PRO A 165 -18.67 3.90 8.43
CA PRO A 165 -19.60 3.27 7.48
C PRO A 165 -19.39 3.74 6.04
N VAL A 166 -19.60 2.84 5.08
CA VAL A 166 -19.71 3.16 3.65
C VAL A 166 -21.18 3.06 3.24
N GLU A 167 -21.79 4.20 2.94
CA GLU A 167 -23.22 4.31 2.68
C GLU A 167 -23.55 4.12 1.20
N GLY A 168 -24.57 3.31 0.91
CA GLY A 168 -25.09 3.13 -0.44
C GLY A 168 -24.19 2.30 -1.35
N LEU A 169 -23.46 1.33 -0.79
CA LEU A 169 -22.59 0.45 -1.56
C LEU A 169 -23.42 -0.39 -2.53
N THR A 170 -23.13 -0.25 -3.81
CA THR A 170 -23.71 -1.04 -4.89
C THR A 170 -22.59 -1.71 -5.69
N LEU A 171 -22.72 -3.00 -5.93
CA LEU A 171 -21.75 -3.83 -6.65
C LEU A 171 -22.39 -4.41 -7.90
N GLU A 172 -21.93 -4.00 -9.07
CA GLU A 172 -22.40 -4.48 -10.36
C GLU A 172 -21.28 -5.25 -11.10
N GLY A 173 -21.64 -6.30 -11.82
CA GLY A 173 -20.66 -7.11 -12.58
C GLY A 173 -19.82 -8.07 -11.71
N PHE A 174 -20.20 -8.27 -10.47
CA PHE A 174 -19.60 -9.23 -9.53
C PHE A 174 -20.43 -10.50 -9.38
N LEU A 175 -19.81 -11.57 -8.90
CA LEU A 175 -20.47 -12.85 -8.57
C LEU A 175 -21.54 -12.67 -7.48
N TYR A 176 -21.22 -11.84 -6.48
CA TYR A 176 -22.12 -11.49 -5.38
C TYR A 176 -22.45 -10.00 -5.47
N PRO A 177 -23.54 -9.63 -6.19
CA PRO A 177 -23.95 -8.23 -6.29
C PRO A 177 -24.53 -7.71 -4.97
N LEU A 178 -24.47 -6.41 -4.76
CA LEU A 178 -25.12 -5.69 -3.68
C LEU A 178 -25.83 -4.48 -4.25
N GLU A 179 -26.90 -4.04 -3.57
CA GLU A 179 -27.66 -2.85 -3.95
C GLU A 179 -27.90 -1.99 -2.70
N ASP A 180 -27.47 -0.73 -2.77
CA ASP A 180 -27.69 0.33 -1.76
C ASP A 180 -27.39 -0.09 -0.30
N HIS A 181 -26.38 -0.93 -0.08
CA HIS A 181 -26.03 -1.46 1.23
C HIS A 181 -25.21 -0.44 2.05
N CYS A 182 -25.46 -0.38 3.38
CA CYS A 182 -24.59 0.36 4.29
C CYS A 182 -23.54 -0.60 4.88
N LEU A 183 -22.35 -0.63 4.28
CA LEU A 183 -21.27 -1.50 4.72
C LEU A 183 -20.63 -0.95 6.00
N THR A 184 -20.49 -1.82 7.00
CA THR A 184 -19.91 -1.51 8.30
C THR A 184 -18.91 -2.58 8.73
N SER A 185 -18.16 -2.33 9.80
CA SER A 185 -17.28 -3.33 10.41
C SER A 185 -18.02 -4.58 10.96
N ARG A 186 -19.35 -4.54 11.02
CA ARG A 186 -20.21 -5.69 11.48
C ARG A 186 -20.52 -6.65 10.34
N ASP A 187 -20.31 -6.26 9.10
CA ASP A 187 -20.59 -7.06 7.89
C ASP A 187 -19.49 -8.08 7.57
N CYS A 188 -18.76 -8.54 8.56
CA CYS A 188 -17.53 -9.33 8.61
C CYS A 188 -17.13 -10.13 7.35
N GLY A 189 -18.05 -10.80 6.67
CA GLY A 189 -17.77 -11.64 5.50
C GLY A 189 -18.57 -11.29 4.25
N LEU A 190 -19.48 -10.32 4.32
CA LEU A 190 -20.43 -10.02 3.23
C LEU A 190 -19.75 -9.67 1.90
N THR A 191 -18.62 -8.97 1.97
CA THR A 191 -17.90 -8.46 0.79
C THR A 191 -16.52 -9.10 0.61
N VAL A 192 -16.27 -10.23 1.29
CA VAL A 192 -15.00 -10.95 1.19
C VAL A 192 -15.05 -11.99 0.07
N SER A 193 -13.94 -12.08 -0.69
CA SER A 193 -13.75 -13.07 -1.76
C SER A 193 -14.81 -13.02 -2.87
N ASN A 194 -15.27 -11.82 -3.22
CA ASN A 194 -16.10 -11.64 -4.40
C ASN A 194 -15.24 -11.80 -5.68
N GLU A 195 -15.86 -12.05 -6.82
CA GLU A 195 -15.19 -12.26 -8.10
C GLU A 195 -15.79 -11.36 -9.18
N ILE A 196 -14.95 -10.86 -10.10
CA ILE A 196 -15.41 -10.11 -11.25
C ILE A 196 -15.92 -11.08 -12.32
N LEU A 197 -17.22 -11.04 -12.63
CA LEU A 197 -17.83 -11.86 -13.69
C LEU A 197 -17.88 -11.14 -15.04
N ALA A 198 -18.25 -9.86 -15.04
CA ALA A 198 -18.34 -9.06 -16.25
C ALA A 198 -16.96 -8.67 -16.79
N GLU A 199 -16.88 -8.07 -17.96
CA GLU A 199 -15.64 -7.46 -18.47
C GLU A 199 -15.20 -6.28 -17.58
N GLU A 200 -16.18 -5.54 -17.09
CA GLU A 200 -15.99 -4.46 -16.12
C GLU A 200 -16.94 -4.67 -14.93
N ALA A 201 -16.41 -4.58 -13.73
CA ALA A 201 -17.19 -4.50 -12.50
C ALA A 201 -17.18 -3.07 -11.99
N VAL A 202 -18.35 -2.61 -11.51
CA VAL A 202 -18.54 -1.25 -11.03
C VAL A 202 -18.93 -1.29 -9.56
N ILE A 203 -18.24 -0.49 -8.78
CA ILE A 203 -18.51 -0.25 -7.37
C ILE A 203 -18.95 1.20 -7.24
N THR A 204 -20.12 1.45 -6.70
CA THR A 204 -20.59 2.80 -6.39
C THR A 204 -20.99 2.91 -4.92
N PHE A 205 -20.80 4.08 -4.34
CA PHE A 205 -21.24 4.41 -2.98
C PHE A 205 -21.39 5.91 -2.81
N ARG A 206 -22.18 6.35 -1.83
CA ARG A 206 -22.47 7.77 -1.63
C ARG A 206 -21.51 8.46 -0.67
N LYS A 207 -21.02 7.75 0.36
CA LYS A 207 -20.18 8.34 1.42
C LYS A 207 -19.35 7.25 2.10
N GLY A 208 -18.21 7.64 2.64
CA GLY A 208 -17.31 6.79 3.41
C GLY A 208 -16.01 6.50 2.67
N CYS A 209 -15.13 5.77 3.32
CA CYS A 209 -13.87 5.30 2.75
C CYS A 209 -13.93 3.77 2.59
N LEU A 210 -13.79 3.30 1.37
CA LEU A 210 -13.80 1.88 1.02
C LEU A 210 -12.36 1.39 0.87
N LEU A 211 -11.97 0.41 1.69
CA LEU A 211 -10.74 -0.36 1.49
C LEU A 211 -11.01 -1.50 0.52
N LEU A 212 -10.25 -1.56 -0.56
CA LEU A 212 -10.33 -2.59 -1.58
C LEU A 212 -9.09 -3.49 -1.52
N VAL A 213 -9.32 -4.79 -1.61
CA VAL A 213 -8.27 -5.80 -1.62
C VAL A 213 -8.50 -6.73 -2.80
N MET A 214 -7.60 -6.71 -3.78
CA MET A 214 -7.51 -7.77 -4.78
C MET A 214 -6.51 -8.81 -4.30
N SER A 215 -6.91 -10.09 -4.26
CA SER A 215 -6.06 -11.16 -3.77
C SER A 215 -6.11 -12.42 -4.62
N LYS A 216 -5.08 -13.24 -4.46
CA LYS A 216 -4.95 -14.57 -5.06
C LYS A 216 -4.29 -15.53 -4.07
N ASP A 217 -4.54 -16.82 -4.23
CA ASP A 217 -3.90 -17.89 -3.47
C ASP A 217 -2.42 -18.04 -3.85
#